data_c8806994e2145692b04fb6c4f3ac6f8c
#
_entry.id   c8806994e2145692b04fb6c4f3ac6f8c
#
_cell.length_a   1.000
_cell.length_b   1.000
_cell.length_c   1.000
_cell.angle_alpha   90.00
_cell.angle_beta   90.00
_cell.angle_gamma   90.00
#
_symmetry.space_group_name_H-M   'P 1'
#
loop_
_entity.id
_entity.type
_entity.pdbx_description
1 polymer ?
#
loop_
_entity_poly.entity_id
_entity_poly.type
_entity_poly.pdbx_seq_one_letter_code
_entity_poly.pdbx_strand_id
1 'polypeptide(L)'
;MYDPRFERSVNVLCVHDEHGALGIGIGHIRDGVRFRGLLEEVGIDPGDAPDREVHHGGPVEPGRGFVLHSTDWGGQDTIAVEPLCALSASLDVLRAIAEGRGPRHWLIALGYAGWGAGQLEGEMRQHGWYAAGGHREILFDTPTDARWTSTWRADGIDPSFLANTTGRA
;
A
#
# COMPACT_ATOMS: atom_id res chain seq x y z
N MET A 1 -17.68 -13.98 -0.53
CA MET A 1 -18.40 -12.80 -0.02
C MET A 1 -17.84 -11.54 -0.68
N TYR A 2 -18.68 -10.79 -1.31
CA TYR A 2 -18.28 -9.54 -1.94
C TYR A 2 -18.25 -8.42 -0.90
N ASP A 3 -17.11 -7.77 -0.76
CA ASP A 3 -16.94 -6.63 0.12
C ASP A 3 -16.50 -5.43 -0.74
N PRO A 4 -17.35 -4.38 -0.87
CA PRO A 4 -17.02 -3.20 -1.70
C PRO A 4 -15.73 -2.50 -1.29
N ARG A 5 -15.30 -2.67 -0.04
CA ARG A 5 -14.05 -2.09 0.45
C ARG A 5 -12.82 -2.65 -0.25
N PHE A 6 -12.96 -3.84 -0.84
CA PHE A 6 -11.86 -4.51 -1.54
C PHE A 6 -12.00 -4.45 -3.05
N GLU A 7 -13.04 -3.77 -3.56
CA GLU A 7 -13.22 -3.62 -5.00
C GLU A 7 -12.05 -2.85 -5.60
N ARG A 8 -11.45 -3.41 -6.64
CA ARG A 8 -10.26 -2.86 -7.31
C ARG A 8 -9.11 -2.57 -6.34
N SER A 9 -9.03 -3.38 -5.30
CA SER A 9 -7.94 -3.27 -4.33
C SER A 9 -6.63 -3.76 -4.91
N VAL A 10 -5.57 -3.01 -4.61
CA VAL A 10 -4.20 -3.44 -4.84
C VAL A 10 -3.49 -3.35 -3.50
N ASN A 11 -2.91 -4.46 -3.06
CA ASN A 11 -2.17 -4.51 -1.80
C ASN A 11 -0.73 -4.91 -2.06
N VAL A 12 0.19 -4.19 -1.45
CA VAL A 12 1.59 -4.62 -1.39
C VAL A 12 1.70 -5.57 -0.21
N LEU A 13 2.01 -6.83 -0.50
CA LEU A 13 2.17 -7.85 0.54
C LEU A 13 3.54 -7.67 1.18
N CYS A 14 3.57 -7.16 2.40
CA CYS A 14 4.81 -6.79 3.08
C CYS A 14 5.38 -7.92 3.94
N VAL A 15 4.49 -8.68 4.58
CA VAL A 15 4.85 -9.83 5.42
C VAL A 15 3.94 -10.98 5.04
N HIS A 16 4.50 -12.15 4.85
CA HIS A 16 3.72 -13.35 4.58
C HIS A 16 4.49 -14.57 5.08
N ASP A 17 3.98 -15.20 6.11
CA ASP A 17 4.60 -16.38 6.71
C ASP A 17 3.52 -17.32 7.29
N GLU A 18 3.94 -18.31 8.04
CA GLU A 18 3.05 -19.29 8.67
C GLU A 18 2.14 -18.70 9.73
N HIS A 19 2.46 -17.51 10.23
CA HIS A 19 1.67 -16.82 11.26
C HIS A 19 0.62 -15.89 10.68
N GLY A 20 0.68 -15.60 9.38
CA GLY A 20 -0.26 -14.75 8.70
C GLY A 20 0.38 -13.86 7.66
N ALA A 21 -0.32 -12.78 7.32
CA ALA A 21 0.15 -11.83 6.32
C ALA A 21 -0.27 -10.41 6.68
N LEU A 22 0.51 -9.45 6.19
CA LEU A 22 0.22 -8.02 6.31
C LEU A 22 0.39 -7.39 4.94
N GLY A 23 -0.63 -6.66 4.49
CA GLY A 23 -0.61 -5.92 3.24
C GLY A 23 -0.96 -4.47 3.43
N ILE A 24 -0.45 -3.63 2.55
CA ILE A 24 -0.75 -2.19 2.52
C ILE A 24 -1.48 -1.88 1.22
N GLY A 25 -2.70 -1.36 1.35
CA GLY A 25 -3.50 -0.95 0.20
C GLY A 25 -2.91 0.27 -0.49
N ILE A 26 -2.83 0.22 -1.81
CA ILE A 26 -2.32 1.32 -2.63
C ILE A 26 -3.26 1.70 -3.78
N GLY A 27 -4.45 1.11 -3.82
CA GLY A 27 -5.42 1.30 -4.89
C GLY A 27 -6.46 2.38 -4.64
N HIS A 28 -6.55 2.91 -3.43
CA HIS A 28 -7.55 3.91 -3.06
C HIS A 28 -6.95 5.01 -2.21
N ILE A 29 -7.44 6.24 -2.43
CA ILE A 29 -7.06 7.41 -1.64
C ILE A 29 -7.96 7.49 -0.42
N ARG A 30 -7.40 7.90 0.71
CA ARG A 30 -8.17 8.23 1.89
C ARG A 30 -8.59 9.69 1.83
N ASP A 31 -9.87 9.92 1.62
CA ASP A 31 -10.40 11.27 1.48
C ASP A 31 -10.29 12.05 2.80
N GLY A 32 -10.09 13.35 2.68
CA GLY A 32 -10.05 14.24 3.82
C GLY A 32 -8.73 14.30 4.57
N VAL A 33 -7.72 13.55 4.12
CA VAL A 33 -6.39 13.52 4.75
C VAL A 33 -5.33 13.75 3.69
N ARG A 34 -4.41 14.67 3.97
CA ARG A 34 -3.26 14.89 3.12
C ARG A 34 -1.98 14.83 3.97
N PHE A 35 -0.86 14.61 3.30
CA PHE A 35 0.40 14.33 3.99
C PHE A 35 0.84 15.44 4.94
N ARG A 36 0.78 16.69 4.49
CA ARG A 36 1.22 17.82 5.35
C ARG A 36 0.36 17.95 6.60
N GLY A 37 -0.96 17.78 6.46
CA GLY A 37 -1.87 17.80 7.60
C GLY A 37 -1.60 16.64 8.56
N LEU A 38 -1.25 15.48 8.03
CA LEU A 38 -0.89 14.33 8.86
C LEU A 38 0.38 14.59 9.66
N LEU A 39 1.40 15.23 9.06
CA LEU A 39 2.61 15.62 9.76
C LEU A 39 2.29 16.56 10.94
N GLU A 40 1.43 17.54 10.71
CA GLU A 40 1.02 18.48 11.76
C GLU A 40 0.33 17.76 12.92
N GLU A 41 -0.55 16.80 12.61
CA GLU A 41 -1.26 16.02 13.63
C GLU A 41 -0.30 15.24 14.54
N VAL A 42 0.81 14.77 14.02
CA VAL A 42 1.79 14.03 14.82
C VAL A 42 2.91 14.91 15.37
N GLY A 43 2.77 16.23 15.24
CA GLY A 43 3.70 17.19 15.83
C GLY A 43 4.99 17.37 15.04
N ILE A 44 4.99 17.10 13.75
CA ILE A 44 6.15 17.29 12.86
C ILE A 44 5.90 18.51 11.98
N ASP A 45 6.85 19.46 11.98
CA ASP A 45 6.80 20.59 11.06
C ASP A 45 6.92 20.08 9.63
N PRO A 46 5.94 20.34 8.75
CA PRO A 46 6.01 19.84 7.37
C PRO A 46 7.16 20.38 6.55
N GLY A 47 7.70 21.54 6.90
CA GLY A 47 8.81 22.15 6.15
C GLY A 47 8.47 22.30 4.67
N ASP A 48 9.36 21.83 3.81
CA ASP A 48 9.17 21.87 2.36
C ASP A 48 8.61 20.54 1.80
N ALA A 49 8.10 19.66 2.65
CA ALA A 49 7.57 18.38 2.21
C ALA A 49 6.39 18.57 1.24
N PRO A 50 6.33 17.77 0.16
CA PRO A 50 5.20 17.85 -0.78
C PRO A 50 3.91 17.41 -0.10
N ASP A 51 2.80 18.05 -0.49
CA ASP A 51 1.49 17.69 0.05
C ASP A 51 0.86 16.59 -0.80
N ARG A 52 1.25 15.36 -0.52
CA ARG A 52 0.80 14.18 -1.27
C ARG A 52 -0.47 13.58 -0.70
N GLU A 53 -1.11 12.78 -1.53
CA GLU A 53 -2.26 11.97 -1.15
C GLU A 53 -1.88 10.93 -0.11
N VAL A 54 -2.82 10.62 0.77
CA VAL A 54 -2.70 9.54 1.76
C VAL A 54 -3.59 8.39 1.30
N HIS A 55 -3.03 7.19 1.27
CA HIS A 55 -3.73 6.01 0.79
C HIS A 55 -4.52 5.33 1.90
N HIS A 56 -5.61 4.69 1.51
CA HIS A 56 -6.34 3.80 2.40
C HIS A 56 -5.61 2.45 2.43
N GLY A 57 -4.81 2.24 3.47
CA GLY A 57 -3.95 1.05 3.55
C GLY A 57 -4.66 -0.21 3.95
N GLY A 58 -5.82 -0.09 4.60
CA GLY A 58 -6.62 -1.24 5.01
C GLY A 58 -7.51 -0.95 6.21
N PRO A 59 -8.34 -1.92 6.60
CA PRO A 59 -9.33 -1.74 7.65
C PRO A 59 -8.79 -1.86 9.07
N VAL A 60 -7.58 -2.39 9.25
CA VAL A 60 -7.02 -2.62 10.59
C VAL A 60 -6.23 -1.40 11.03
N GLU A 61 -6.44 -0.95 12.26
CA GLU A 61 -5.78 0.22 12.85
C GLU A 61 -5.77 1.42 11.91
N PRO A 62 -6.95 1.97 11.55
CA PRO A 62 -7.05 2.98 10.47
C PRO A 62 -6.35 4.30 10.77
N GLY A 63 -5.93 4.53 11.99
CA GLY A 63 -5.14 5.70 12.37
C GLY A 63 -3.63 5.49 12.30
N ARG A 64 -3.18 4.26 12.06
CA ARG A 64 -1.75 3.94 12.05
C ARG A 64 -1.14 4.21 10.67
N GLY A 65 -0.05 4.97 10.64
CA GLY A 65 0.64 5.33 9.41
C GLY A 65 1.71 4.33 9.01
N PHE A 66 1.79 4.09 7.70
CA PHE A 66 2.81 3.25 7.08
C PHE A 66 3.37 3.96 5.86
N VAL A 67 4.67 3.90 5.69
CA VAL A 67 5.34 4.43 4.50
C VAL A 67 5.98 3.29 3.74
N LEU A 68 5.57 3.12 2.48
CA LEU A 68 6.27 2.26 1.53
C LEU A 68 7.26 3.16 0.79
N HIS A 69 8.52 2.74 0.70
CA HIS A 69 9.54 3.63 0.16
C HIS A 69 10.67 2.87 -0.53
N SER A 70 11.45 3.63 -1.29
CA SER A 70 12.65 3.10 -1.92
C SER A 70 13.71 2.75 -0.87
N THR A 71 14.61 1.84 -1.23
CA THR A 71 15.56 1.25 -0.28
C THR A 71 16.79 2.11 0.00
N ASP A 72 16.82 3.34 -0.51
CA ASP A 72 17.91 4.30 -0.29
C ASP A 72 17.84 4.98 1.09
N TRP A 73 16.82 4.67 1.87
CA TRP A 73 16.68 5.14 3.25
C TRP A 73 16.27 3.97 4.14
N GLY A 74 16.71 3.98 5.38
CA GLY A 74 16.30 2.98 6.37
C GLY A 74 16.45 3.50 7.79
N GLY A 75 15.54 3.07 8.66
CA GLY A 75 15.57 3.32 10.10
C GLY A 75 15.55 1.99 10.86
N GLN A 76 15.45 2.07 12.19
CA GLN A 76 15.48 0.88 13.04
C GLN A 76 14.31 -0.07 12.81
N ASP A 77 13.14 0.47 12.47
CA ASP A 77 11.93 -0.31 12.25
C ASP A 77 11.70 -0.66 10.78
N THR A 78 12.60 -0.25 9.88
CA THR A 78 12.43 -0.51 8.44
C THR A 78 12.58 -1.99 8.16
N ILE A 79 11.61 -2.54 7.42
CA ILE A 79 11.67 -3.91 6.94
C ILE A 79 11.74 -3.92 5.41
N ALA A 80 12.54 -4.84 4.89
CA ALA A 80 12.65 -5.00 3.44
C ALA A 80 11.44 -5.77 2.91
N VAL A 81 10.89 -5.27 1.79
CA VAL A 81 9.84 -5.94 1.02
C VAL A 81 10.49 -6.31 -0.32
N GLU A 82 11.33 -7.32 -0.27
CA GLU A 82 12.17 -7.72 -1.41
C GLU A 82 11.37 -8.26 -2.58
N PRO A 83 11.75 -7.92 -3.81
CA PRO A 83 12.75 -6.93 -4.22
C PRO A 83 12.17 -5.54 -4.47
N LEU A 84 10.95 -5.28 -4.05
CA LEU A 84 10.13 -4.16 -4.49
C LEU A 84 10.44 -2.84 -3.77
N CYS A 85 10.49 -2.86 -2.44
CA CYS A 85 10.56 -1.64 -1.65
C CYS A 85 10.93 -1.95 -0.21
N ALA A 86 10.74 -0.96 0.67
CA ALA A 86 10.87 -1.11 2.12
C ALA A 86 9.61 -0.55 2.79
N LEU A 87 9.36 -0.97 4.02
CA LEU A 87 8.23 -0.51 4.82
C LEU A 87 8.75 0.06 6.13
N SER A 88 8.31 1.25 6.48
CA SER A 88 8.59 1.89 7.77
C SER A 88 7.29 2.39 8.41
N ALA A 89 7.18 2.25 9.72
CA ALA A 89 5.98 2.62 10.47
C ALA A 89 6.25 3.60 11.59
N SER A 90 7.49 4.05 11.77
CA SER A 90 7.86 4.99 12.83
C SER A 90 7.78 6.44 12.36
N LEU A 91 7.83 7.36 13.33
CA LEU A 91 7.88 8.79 13.03
C LEU A 91 9.21 9.21 12.37
N ASP A 92 10.24 8.38 12.47
CA ASP A 92 11.55 8.71 11.90
C ASP A 92 11.52 8.91 10.39
N VAL A 93 10.78 8.06 9.67
CA VAL A 93 10.63 8.21 8.22
C VAL A 93 9.89 9.50 7.88
N LEU A 94 8.87 9.85 8.67
CA LEU A 94 8.12 11.08 8.46
C LEU A 94 8.98 12.32 8.69
N ARG A 95 9.78 12.30 9.75
CA ARG A 95 10.72 13.40 10.04
C ARG A 95 11.77 13.52 8.94
N ALA A 96 12.29 12.40 8.47
CA ALA A 96 13.28 12.40 7.39
C ALA A 96 12.70 13.03 6.12
N ILE A 97 11.47 12.68 5.77
CA ILE A 97 10.79 13.25 4.60
C ILE A 97 10.59 14.76 4.79
N ALA A 98 10.11 15.18 5.95
CA ALA A 98 9.87 16.60 6.25
C ALA A 98 11.16 17.43 6.20
N GLU A 99 12.29 16.83 6.56
CA GLU A 99 13.60 17.47 6.56
C GLU A 99 14.35 17.37 5.25
N GLY A 100 13.77 16.72 4.24
CA GLY A 100 14.39 16.58 2.93
C GLY A 100 15.50 15.54 2.84
N ARG A 101 15.62 14.65 3.83
CA ARG A 101 16.64 13.58 3.89
C ARG A 101 16.04 12.18 3.86
N GLY A 102 14.77 12.07 3.46
CA GLY A 102 14.05 10.81 3.39
C GLY A 102 14.35 10.02 2.11
N PRO A 103 13.61 8.94 1.89
CA PRO A 103 13.74 8.14 0.67
C PRO A 103 13.37 8.95 -0.56
N ARG A 104 13.97 8.60 -1.69
CA ARG A 104 13.70 9.27 -2.97
C ARG A 104 12.27 9.05 -3.43
N HIS A 105 11.77 7.84 -3.27
CA HIS A 105 10.40 7.46 -3.65
C HIS A 105 9.66 6.94 -2.44
N TRP A 106 8.43 7.42 -2.25
CA TRP A 106 7.63 6.99 -1.11
C TRP A 106 6.15 7.24 -1.36
N LEU A 107 5.33 6.46 -0.67
CA LEU A 107 3.91 6.74 -0.50
C LEU A 107 3.52 6.46 0.94
N ILE A 108 2.47 7.12 1.40
CA ILE A 108 1.95 6.96 2.76
C ILE A 108 0.54 6.40 2.74
N ALA A 109 0.28 5.50 3.68
CA ALA A 109 -1.03 4.90 3.88
C ALA A 109 -1.40 4.90 5.35
N LEU A 110 -2.70 4.93 5.63
CA LEU A 110 -3.25 4.77 6.97
C LEU A 110 -3.99 3.44 7.02
N GLY A 111 -3.71 2.67 8.06
CA GLY A 111 -4.27 1.33 8.23
C GLY A 111 -3.56 0.26 7.40
N TYR A 112 -3.94 -0.97 7.63
CA TYR A 112 -3.39 -2.11 6.90
C TYR A 112 -4.42 -3.22 6.75
N ALA A 113 -4.15 -4.17 5.86
CA ALA A 113 -4.90 -5.40 5.72
C ALA A 113 -4.13 -6.53 6.41
N GLY A 114 -4.81 -7.27 7.27
CA GLY A 114 -4.21 -8.38 8.00
C GLY A 114 -4.91 -9.69 7.69
N TRP A 115 -4.13 -10.76 7.59
CA TRP A 115 -4.64 -12.13 7.42
C TRP A 115 -4.04 -12.99 8.51
N GLY A 116 -4.87 -13.80 9.16
CA GLY A 116 -4.39 -14.80 10.11
C GLY A 116 -3.69 -15.96 9.42
N ALA A 117 -3.12 -16.86 10.22
CA ALA A 117 -2.40 -18.02 9.70
C ALA A 117 -3.26 -18.82 8.71
N GLY A 118 -2.78 -18.99 7.48
CA GLY A 118 -3.48 -19.74 6.43
C GLY A 118 -4.67 -19.02 5.78
N GLN A 119 -5.06 -17.86 6.29
CA GLN A 119 -6.23 -17.16 5.78
C GLN A 119 -6.03 -16.64 4.36
N LEU A 120 -4.89 -15.99 4.08
CA LEU A 120 -4.62 -15.47 2.74
C LEU A 120 -4.58 -16.60 1.72
N GLU A 121 -3.89 -17.69 2.06
CA GLU A 121 -3.80 -18.87 1.18
C GLU A 121 -5.19 -19.44 0.89
N GLY A 122 -6.06 -19.50 1.91
CA GLY A 122 -7.43 -19.95 1.74
C GLY A 122 -8.25 -19.04 0.81
N GLU A 123 -8.13 -17.74 0.99
CA GLU A 123 -8.82 -16.76 0.14
C GLU A 123 -8.31 -16.80 -1.30
N MET A 124 -7.01 -17.01 -1.48
CA MET A 124 -6.43 -17.16 -2.82
C MET A 124 -6.95 -18.41 -3.54
N ARG A 125 -7.09 -19.52 -2.83
CA ARG A 125 -7.67 -20.75 -3.39
C ARG A 125 -9.11 -20.57 -3.82
N GLN A 126 -9.85 -19.67 -3.16
CA GLN A 126 -11.23 -19.33 -3.50
C GLN A 126 -11.32 -18.15 -4.47
N HIS A 127 -10.22 -17.77 -5.09
CA HIS A 127 -10.13 -16.67 -6.06
C HIS A 127 -10.50 -15.30 -5.48
N GLY A 128 -10.35 -15.12 -4.17
CA GLY A 128 -10.54 -13.82 -3.51
C GLY A 128 -9.42 -12.84 -3.78
N TRP A 129 -8.22 -13.35 -4.05
CA TRP A 129 -7.03 -12.56 -4.34
C TRP A 129 -6.22 -13.20 -5.46
N TYR A 130 -5.56 -12.36 -6.23
CA TYR A 130 -4.63 -12.76 -7.27
C TYR A 130 -3.24 -12.24 -6.94
N ALA A 131 -2.24 -13.12 -6.95
CA ALA A 131 -0.86 -12.73 -6.71
C ALA A 131 -0.24 -12.22 -8.00
N ALA A 132 0.07 -10.93 -8.03
CA ALA A 132 0.70 -10.28 -9.17
C ALA A 132 2.19 -10.04 -8.89
N GLY A 133 2.96 -9.88 -9.97
CA GLY A 133 4.36 -9.47 -9.85
C GLY A 133 4.48 -8.05 -9.33
N GLY A 134 5.49 -7.77 -8.52
CA GLY A 134 5.75 -6.45 -8.00
C GLY A 134 6.54 -5.59 -8.98
N HIS A 135 6.06 -4.37 -9.23
CA HIS A 135 6.72 -3.41 -10.12
C HIS A 135 6.81 -2.05 -9.43
N ARG A 136 8.03 -1.52 -9.32
CA ARG A 136 8.26 -0.22 -8.66
C ARG A 136 7.50 0.92 -9.32
N GLU A 137 7.42 0.92 -10.65
CA GLU A 137 6.74 1.96 -11.39
C GLU A 137 5.23 1.97 -11.09
N ILE A 138 4.62 0.84 -10.79
CA ILE A 138 3.22 0.80 -10.37
C ILE A 138 3.07 1.40 -8.98
N LEU A 139 4.02 1.12 -8.10
CA LEU A 139 3.97 1.60 -6.72
C LEU A 139 4.24 3.10 -6.64
N PHE A 140 5.26 3.61 -7.33
CA PHE A 140 5.74 4.97 -7.14
C PHE A 140 5.43 5.94 -8.28
N ASP A 141 5.26 5.45 -9.51
CA ASP A 141 5.14 6.30 -10.69
C ASP A 141 3.77 6.26 -11.35
N THR A 142 2.88 5.38 -10.90
CA THR A 142 1.53 5.22 -11.47
C THR A 142 0.51 5.95 -10.60
N PRO A 143 -0.41 6.74 -11.19
CA PRO A 143 -1.51 7.33 -10.42
C PRO A 143 -2.32 6.26 -9.69
N THR A 144 -2.80 6.60 -8.51
CA THR A 144 -3.49 5.65 -7.64
C THR A 144 -4.66 4.95 -8.33
N ASP A 145 -5.48 5.70 -9.06
CA ASP A 145 -6.66 5.16 -9.75
C ASP A 145 -6.31 4.27 -10.95
N ALA A 146 -5.08 4.28 -11.42
CA ALA A 146 -4.61 3.44 -12.51
C ALA A 146 -3.84 2.19 -12.05
N ARG A 147 -3.57 2.06 -10.75
CA ARG A 147 -2.72 0.96 -10.24
C ARG A 147 -3.34 -0.42 -10.43
N TRP A 148 -4.63 -0.54 -10.19
CA TRP A 148 -5.31 -1.82 -10.36
C TRP A 148 -5.22 -2.32 -11.80
N THR A 149 -5.58 -1.47 -12.75
CA THR A 149 -5.52 -1.78 -14.19
C THR A 149 -4.07 -2.08 -14.62
N SER A 150 -3.12 -1.25 -14.18
CA SER A 150 -1.70 -1.41 -14.53
C SER A 150 -1.12 -2.70 -14.00
N THR A 151 -1.54 -3.13 -12.81
CA THR A 151 -1.08 -4.38 -12.20
C THR A 151 -1.51 -5.59 -13.03
N TRP A 152 -2.77 -5.62 -13.47
CA TRP A 152 -3.26 -6.70 -14.34
C TRP A 152 -2.53 -6.71 -15.68
N ARG A 153 -2.39 -5.54 -16.29
CA ARG A 153 -1.73 -5.42 -17.60
C ARG A 153 -0.26 -5.81 -17.56
N ALA A 154 0.42 -5.54 -16.46
CA ALA A 154 1.81 -5.94 -16.28
C ALA A 154 1.98 -7.47 -16.32
N ASP A 155 0.94 -8.21 -15.93
CA ASP A 155 0.92 -9.67 -16.02
C ASP A 155 0.31 -10.18 -17.33
N GLY A 156 0.07 -9.29 -18.30
CA GLY A 156 -0.47 -9.65 -19.59
C GLY A 156 -1.97 -9.91 -19.60
N ILE A 157 -2.69 -9.45 -18.59
CA ILE A 157 -4.13 -9.68 -18.44
C ILE A 157 -4.88 -8.37 -18.68
N ASP A 158 -5.88 -8.41 -19.58
CA ASP A 158 -6.78 -7.28 -19.79
C ASP A 158 -7.87 -7.33 -18.72
N PRO A 159 -7.94 -6.34 -17.80
CA PRO A 159 -8.92 -6.37 -16.73
C PRO A 159 -10.36 -6.23 -17.18
N SER A 160 -10.61 -5.77 -18.41
CA SER A 160 -11.97 -5.69 -18.93
C SER A 160 -12.64 -7.06 -19.05
N PHE A 161 -11.87 -8.12 -19.27
CA PHE A 161 -12.39 -9.48 -19.27
C PHE A 161 -12.77 -9.97 -17.87
N LEU A 162 -12.12 -9.47 -16.84
CA LEU A 162 -12.42 -9.86 -15.47
C LEU A 162 -13.74 -9.25 -14.98
N ALA A 163 -14.04 -8.02 -15.37
CA ALA A 163 -15.27 -7.33 -14.99
C ALA A 163 -16.51 -8.07 -15.50
N ASN A 164 -16.41 -8.74 -16.64
CA ASN A 164 -17.52 -9.48 -17.21
C ASN A 164 -17.78 -10.83 -16.52
N THR A 165 -16.80 -11.34 -15.78
CA THR A 165 -16.92 -12.62 -15.08
C THR A 165 -17.44 -12.47 -13.66
N THR A 166 -17.11 -11.38 -12.99
CA THR A 166 -17.52 -11.13 -11.62
C THR A 166 -19.00 -10.74 -11.48
N GLY A 167 -19.60 -10.26 -12.56
CA GLY A 167 -21.03 -9.91 -12.57
C GLY A 167 -21.97 -11.11 -12.66
N ARG A 168 -21.46 -12.34 -12.64
CA ARG A 168 -22.24 -13.55 -12.83
C ARG A 168 -22.22 -14.52 -11.65
N ALA A 169 -21.51 -14.19 -10.57
CA ALA A 169 -21.45 -15.06 -9.39
C ALA A 169 -22.63 -14.84 -8.46
#